data_f67d41422a5be778bcb4ef87b3b73c01
#
_entry.id   f67d41422a5be778bcb4ef87b3b73c01
#
_cell.length_a   1.000
_cell.length_b   1.000
_cell.length_c   1.000
_cell.angle_alpha   90.00
_cell.angle_beta   90.00
_cell.angle_gamma   90.00
#
_symmetry.space_group_name_H-M   'P 1'
#
loop_
_entity.id
_entity.type
_entity.pdbx_description
1 polymer ?
#
loop_
_entity_poly.entity_id
_entity_poly.type
_entity_poly.pdbx_seq_one_letter_code
_entity_poly.pdbx_strand_id
1 'polypeptide(L)'
;MTRLEELINEFCPNGVEYKRFDEACTLNARIGWQRLTKAEYKTTGNYMLITGTDFTTSYTINYDSCVYVSEDRYSQDSKIQIKNGDVLITKDGTLGKVAQVNFLPMPATLNGGVFVVRPKDNSLLPRYIMHFLLSDHFQKVVDQRKTGS
;
A
#
# COMPACT_ATOMS: atom_id res chain seq x y z
N MET A 1 10.52 32.41 -7.05
CA MET A 1 10.03 31.10 -7.56
C MET A 1 10.66 29.99 -6.75
N THR A 2 9.86 29.07 -6.26
CA THR A 2 10.39 27.91 -5.52
C THR A 2 11.02 26.89 -6.47
N ARG A 3 11.87 26.02 -5.96
CA ARG A 3 12.44 24.94 -6.78
C ARG A 3 11.36 24.05 -7.41
N LEU A 4 10.25 23.84 -6.69
CA LEU A 4 9.12 23.08 -7.23
C LEU A 4 8.48 23.81 -8.42
N GLU A 5 8.26 25.10 -8.32
CA GLU A 5 7.70 25.90 -9.41
C GLU A 5 8.61 25.89 -10.64
N GLU A 6 9.92 25.99 -10.42
CA GLU A 6 10.92 25.88 -11.50
C GLU A 6 10.81 24.54 -12.21
N LEU A 7 10.74 23.45 -11.46
CA LEU A 7 10.64 22.10 -12.02
C LEU A 7 9.31 21.89 -12.78
N ILE A 8 8.21 22.41 -12.24
CA ILE A 8 6.91 22.35 -12.92
C ILE A 8 6.97 23.11 -14.25
N ASN A 9 7.55 24.30 -14.27
CA ASN A 9 7.68 25.09 -15.48
C ASN A 9 8.59 24.42 -16.52
N GLU A 10 9.66 23.77 -16.07
CA GLU A 10 10.61 23.06 -16.93
C GLU A 10 10.02 21.80 -17.55
N PHE A 11 9.40 20.94 -16.73
CA PHE A 11 8.97 19.61 -17.16
C PHE A 11 7.48 19.53 -17.52
N CYS A 12 6.69 20.50 -17.08
CA CYS A 12 5.25 20.53 -17.33
C CYS A 12 4.80 21.92 -17.81
N PRO A 13 5.42 22.47 -18.89
CA PRO A 13 5.15 23.83 -19.32
C PRO A 13 3.70 24.08 -19.75
N ASN A 14 2.99 23.03 -20.14
CA ASN A 14 1.58 23.08 -20.55
C ASN A 14 0.64 22.53 -19.47
N GLY A 15 1.13 22.41 -18.23
CA GLY A 15 0.38 21.85 -17.12
C GLY A 15 0.54 20.35 -16.99
N VAL A 16 -0.23 19.76 -16.10
CA VAL A 16 -0.22 18.31 -15.82
C VAL A 16 -1.57 17.71 -16.22
N GLU A 17 -1.55 16.45 -16.62
CA GLU A 17 -2.75 15.69 -16.89
C GLU A 17 -3.35 15.22 -15.55
N TYR A 18 -4.65 15.47 -15.35
CA TYR A 18 -5.38 14.96 -14.20
C TYR A 18 -6.04 13.63 -14.54
N LYS A 19 -5.77 12.63 -13.73
CA LYS A 19 -6.37 11.30 -13.86
C LYS A 19 -7.06 10.91 -12.58
N ARG A 20 -8.14 10.13 -12.71
CA ARG A 20 -8.74 9.49 -11.54
C ARG A 20 -7.77 8.46 -10.98
N PHE A 21 -7.87 8.23 -9.68
CA PHE A 21 -6.97 7.28 -9.00
C PHE A 21 -7.08 5.87 -9.61
N ASP A 22 -8.30 5.41 -9.92
CA ASP A 22 -8.54 4.10 -10.51
C ASP A 22 -8.07 3.99 -11.97
N GLU A 23 -7.86 5.11 -12.65
CA GLU A 23 -7.26 5.13 -13.99
C GLU A 23 -5.72 5.04 -13.92
N ALA A 24 -5.14 5.58 -12.85
CA ALA A 24 -3.67 5.67 -12.70
C ALA A 24 -3.07 4.49 -11.93
N CYS A 25 -3.84 3.87 -11.04
CA CYS A 25 -3.35 2.85 -10.11
C CYS A 25 -4.25 1.63 -10.07
N THR A 26 -3.67 0.48 -9.68
CA THR A 26 -4.40 -0.71 -9.29
C THR A 26 -4.41 -0.84 -7.78
N LEU A 27 -5.52 -1.36 -7.24
CA LEU A 27 -5.66 -1.71 -5.84
C LEU A 27 -6.01 -3.19 -5.75
N ASN A 28 -5.21 -3.94 -5.01
CA ASN A 28 -5.46 -5.36 -4.76
C ASN A 28 -5.36 -5.64 -3.28
N ALA A 29 -6.19 -6.57 -2.82
CA ALA A 29 -6.23 -7.01 -1.44
C ALA A 29 -6.67 -8.48 -1.39
N ARG A 30 -6.44 -9.11 -0.26
CA ARG A 30 -6.99 -10.45 -0.02
C ARG A 30 -8.52 -10.33 0.10
N ILE A 31 -9.23 -11.05 -0.75
CA ILE A 31 -10.70 -10.99 -0.80
C ILE A 31 -11.34 -12.07 0.06
N GLY A 32 -12.67 -11.98 0.28
CA GLY A 32 -13.43 -12.73 1.27
C GLY A 32 -13.12 -14.21 1.37
N TRP A 33 -13.15 -14.96 0.25
CA TRP A 33 -12.90 -16.40 0.26
C TRP A 33 -11.43 -16.76 0.50
N GLN A 34 -10.51 -15.80 0.35
CA GLN A 34 -9.08 -15.96 0.63
C GLN A 34 -8.72 -15.57 2.06
N ARG A 35 -9.71 -15.17 2.87
CA ARG A 35 -9.47 -14.66 4.23
C ARG A 35 -8.73 -15.70 5.08
N LEU A 36 -7.75 -15.21 5.83
CA LEU A 36 -6.98 -16.01 6.77
C LEU A 36 -7.64 -16.02 8.15
N THR A 37 -7.50 -17.14 8.85
CA THR A 37 -7.84 -17.22 10.27
C THR A 37 -6.59 -17.05 11.11
N LYS A 38 -6.76 -16.64 12.38
CA LYS A 38 -5.63 -16.49 13.31
C LYS A 38 -4.88 -17.82 13.55
N ALA A 39 -5.57 -18.93 13.40
CA ALA A 39 -4.96 -20.25 13.55
C ALA A 39 -3.90 -20.54 12.46
N GLU A 40 -3.98 -19.85 11.33
CA GLU A 40 -3.02 -19.99 10.23
C GLU A 40 -1.76 -19.14 10.41
N TYR A 41 -1.75 -18.21 11.40
CA TYR A 41 -0.60 -17.36 11.67
C TYR A 41 0.49 -18.15 12.38
N LYS A 42 1.70 -18.09 11.83
CA LYS A 42 2.88 -18.76 12.38
C LYS A 42 3.85 -17.74 12.92
N THR A 43 4.61 -18.11 13.93
CA THR A 43 5.64 -17.24 14.51
C THR A 43 6.95 -17.26 13.73
N THR A 44 7.14 -18.30 12.89
CA THR A 44 8.29 -18.43 12.00
C THR A 44 7.84 -19.02 10.67
N GLY A 45 8.61 -18.79 9.63
CA GLY A 45 8.31 -19.34 8.32
C GLY A 45 9.09 -18.68 7.20
N ASN A 46 8.77 -19.06 5.97
CA ASN A 46 9.42 -18.58 4.75
C ASN A 46 8.59 -17.54 4.00
N TYR A 47 7.34 -17.33 4.41
CA TYR A 47 6.41 -16.41 3.75
C TYR A 47 5.77 -15.51 4.80
N MET A 48 6.09 -14.21 4.72
CA MET A 48 5.67 -13.20 5.68
C MET A 48 4.25 -12.74 5.38
N LEU A 49 3.49 -12.43 6.42
CA LEU A 49 2.17 -11.79 6.32
C LEU A 49 2.25 -10.37 6.86
N ILE A 50 1.96 -9.39 6.01
CA ILE A 50 1.95 -7.98 6.42
C ILE A 50 0.52 -7.59 6.77
N THR A 51 0.36 -7.00 7.96
CA THR A 51 -0.93 -6.49 8.46
C THR A 51 -0.82 -5.00 8.77
N GLY A 52 -1.94 -4.32 8.94
CA GLY A 52 -1.94 -2.90 9.27
C GLY A 52 -1.23 -2.55 10.57
N THR A 53 -1.13 -3.51 11.50
CA THR A 53 -0.42 -3.30 12.76
C THR A 53 1.10 -3.27 12.60
N ASP A 54 1.61 -3.71 11.47
CA ASP A 54 3.04 -3.70 11.17
C ASP A 54 3.53 -2.37 10.58
N PHE A 55 2.62 -1.43 10.28
CA PHE A 55 2.98 -0.12 9.76
C PHE A 55 3.59 0.75 10.85
N THR A 56 4.71 1.40 10.55
CA THR A 56 5.40 2.29 11.49
C THR A 56 4.93 3.75 11.33
N THR A 57 5.28 4.59 12.29
CA THR A 57 5.02 6.04 12.22
C THR A 57 5.87 6.74 11.16
N SER A 58 6.92 6.06 10.67
CA SER A 58 7.78 6.56 9.59
C SER A 58 7.33 6.10 8.20
N TYR A 59 6.12 5.53 8.11
CA TYR A 59 5.52 5.03 6.85
C TYR A 59 6.32 3.89 6.21
N THR A 60 6.87 3.03 7.06
CA THR A 60 7.58 1.81 6.68
C THR A 60 6.92 0.60 7.33
N ILE A 61 7.47 -0.59 7.10
CA ILE A 61 6.98 -1.83 7.69
C ILE A 61 7.96 -2.31 8.77
N ASN A 62 7.43 -2.63 9.94
CA ASN A 62 8.20 -3.33 10.98
C ASN A 62 8.15 -4.83 10.71
N TYR A 63 9.17 -5.35 10.04
CA TYR A 63 9.20 -6.76 9.66
C TYR A 63 9.35 -7.69 10.87
N ASP A 64 9.89 -7.19 11.98
CA ASP A 64 10.07 -7.99 13.20
C ASP A 64 8.73 -8.32 13.87
N SER A 65 7.69 -7.52 13.63
CA SER A 65 6.36 -7.75 14.19
C SER A 65 5.48 -8.64 13.30
N CYS A 66 5.89 -8.90 12.07
CA CYS A 66 5.09 -9.68 11.12
C CYS A 66 4.99 -11.15 11.54
N VAL A 67 3.84 -11.76 11.28
CA VAL A 67 3.65 -13.21 11.37
C VAL A 67 3.91 -13.84 10.01
N TYR A 68 3.78 -15.15 9.91
CA TYR A 68 4.08 -15.92 8.71
C TYR A 68 2.90 -16.80 8.34
N VAL A 69 2.81 -17.16 7.06
CA VAL A 69 1.76 -18.04 6.53
C VAL A 69 2.38 -19.17 5.71
N SER A 70 1.55 -20.15 5.33
CA SER A 70 1.98 -21.24 4.49
C SER A 70 2.27 -20.79 3.06
N GLU A 71 3.05 -21.60 2.35
CA GLU A 71 3.32 -21.38 0.91
C GLU A 71 2.03 -21.32 0.10
N ASP A 72 1.06 -22.18 0.41
CA ASP A 72 -0.23 -22.21 -0.29
C ASP A 72 -0.94 -20.87 -0.20
N ARG A 73 -0.92 -20.24 0.97
CA ARG A 73 -1.54 -18.93 1.17
C ARG A 73 -0.79 -17.81 0.46
N TYR A 74 0.55 -17.88 0.43
CA TYR A 74 1.36 -16.93 -0.32
C TYR A 74 1.11 -17.06 -1.83
N SER A 75 1.05 -18.30 -2.34
CA SER A 75 0.91 -18.57 -3.78
C SER A 75 -0.51 -18.39 -4.30
N GLN A 76 -1.49 -18.24 -3.40
CA GLN A 76 -2.91 -18.21 -3.72
C GLN A 76 -3.29 -17.04 -4.66
N ASP A 77 -2.64 -15.90 -4.52
CA ASP A 77 -2.91 -14.72 -5.33
C ASP A 77 -1.63 -13.93 -5.60
N SER A 78 -1.17 -13.97 -6.85
CA SER A 78 0.04 -13.27 -7.26
C SER A 78 -0.08 -11.74 -7.18
N LYS A 79 -1.29 -11.20 -7.23
CA LYS A 79 -1.54 -9.76 -7.20
C LYS A 79 -1.21 -9.13 -5.84
N ILE A 80 -1.23 -9.94 -4.78
CA ILE A 80 -0.91 -9.49 -3.42
C ILE A 80 0.43 -10.03 -2.92
N GLN A 81 1.23 -10.62 -3.79
CA GLN A 81 2.64 -10.90 -3.50
C GLN A 81 3.41 -9.57 -3.56
N ILE A 82 4.04 -9.22 -2.47
CA ILE A 82 4.64 -7.89 -2.28
C ILE A 82 5.97 -7.79 -3.02
N LYS A 83 6.25 -6.59 -3.52
CA LYS A 83 7.49 -6.26 -4.23
C LYS A 83 8.10 -5.00 -3.61
N ASN A 84 9.43 -4.87 -3.78
CA ASN A 84 10.12 -3.64 -3.38
C ASN A 84 9.47 -2.43 -4.05
N GLY A 85 9.25 -1.37 -3.28
CA GLY A 85 8.62 -0.14 -3.75
C GLY A 85 7.11 -0.11 -3.60
N ASP A 86 6.45 -1.24 -3.30
CA ASP A 86 5.00 -1.27 -3.15
C ASP A 86 4.52 -0.31 -2.06
N VAL A 87 3.39 0.33 -2.33
CA VAL A 87 2.69 1.21 -1.39
C VAL A 87 1.48 0.47 -0.85
N LEU A 88 1.34 0.48 0.47
CA LEU A 88 0.27 -0.22 1.17
C LEU A 88 -0.61 0.79 1.90
N ILE A 89 -1.91 0.50 1.97
CA ILE A 89 -2.87 1.32 2.73
C ILE A 89 -3.87 0.40 3.44
N THR A 90 -4.19 0.72 4.68
CA THR A 90 -5.17 -0.05 5.46
C THR A 90 -6.59 0.29 5.03
N LYS A 91 -7.42 -0.75 4.94
CA LYS A 91 -8.87 -0.61 4.67
C LYS A 91 -9.74 -1.00 5.87
N ASP A 92 -9.18 -1.74 6.83
CA ASP A 92 -9.88 -2.19 8.03
C ASP A 92 -9.11 -1.75 9.27
N GLY A 93 -9.78 -1.76 10.41
CA GLY A 93 -9.20 -1.27 11.66
C GLY A 93 -9.00 0.24 11.60
N THR A 94 -7.77 0.71 11.75
CA THR A 94 -7.43 2.12 11.55
C THR A 94 -7.31 2.38 10.05
N LEU A 95 -8.39 2.87 9.45
CA LEU A 95 -8.48 3.12 8.02
C LEU A 95 -7.52 4.21 7.55
N GLY A 96 -6.85 4.00 6.43
CA GLY A 96 -6.05 5.02 5.76
C GLY A 96 -4.63 5.17 6.25
N LYS A 97 -4.12 4.25 7.07
CA LYS A 97 -2.68 4.20 7.37
C LYS A 97 -1.91 3.79 6.12
N VAL A 98 -0.77 4.44 5.87
CA VAL A 98 0.03 4.26 4.66
C VAL A 98 1.44 3.81 5.02
N ALA A 99 2.02 2.92 4.22
CA ALA A 99 3.42 2.54 4.31
C ALA A 99 3.98 2.20 2.93
N GLN A 100 5.27 2.35 2.77
CA GLN A 100 5.98 1.93 1.56
C GLN A 100 6.98 0.82 1.90
N VAL A 101 7.03 -0.21 1.07
CA VAL A 101 7.97 -1.32 1.17
C VAL A 101 9.27 -0.90 0.48
N ASN A 102 10.18 -0.26 1.22
CA ASN A 102 11.47 0.19 0.66
C ASN A 102 12.42 -0.98 0.44
N PHE A 103 12.38 -1.95 1.34
CA PHE A 103 13.20 -3.16 1.26
C PHE A 103 12.37 -4.34 1.79
N LEU A 104 12.24 -5.38 0.98
CA LEU A 104 11.53 -6.60 1.35
C LEU A 104 12.54 -7.69 1.70
N PRO A 105 12.60 -8.13 2.96
CA PRO A 105 13.64 -9.09 3.39
C PRO A 105 13.38 -10.52 2.92
N MET A 106 12.14 -10.86 2.59
CA MET A 106 11.72 -12.20 2.20
C MET A 106 10.37 -12.15 1.50
N PRO A 107 9.94 -13.23 0.83
CA PRO A 107 8.61 -13.26 0.20
C PRO A 107 7.51 -12.92 1.20
N ALA A 108 6.56 -12.07 0.79
CA ALA A 108 5.48 -11.60 1.65
C ALA A 108 4.16 -11.46 0.89
N THR A 109 3.07 -11.64 1.63
CA THR A 109 1.71 -11.41 1.16
C THR A 109 0.96 -10.51 2.14
N LEU A 110 -0.28 -10.18 1.85
CA LEU A 110 -1.08 -9.25 2.65
C LEU A 110 -2.18 -9.96 3.43
N ASN A 111 -2.49 -9.44 4.60
CA ASN A 111 -3.74 -9.74 5.30
C ASN A 111 -4.90 -8.99 4.63
N GLY A 112 -6.13 -9.43 4.87
CA GLY A 112 -7.34 -8.87 4.26
C GLY A 112 -7.62 -7.41 4.57
N GLY A 113 -7.01 -6.85 5.61
CA GLY A 113 -7.17 -5.45 5.99
C GLY A 113 -6.25 -4.46 5.28
N VAL A 114 -5.49 -4.89 4.27
CA VAL A 114 -4.49 -4.06 3.60
C VAL A 114 -4.62 -4.16 2.09
N PHE A 115 -4.61 -3.01 1.41
CA PHE A 115 -4.47 -2.93 -0.04
C PHE A 115 -3.01 -2.71 -0.43
N VAL A 116 -2.58 -3.29 -1.55
CA VAL A 116 -1.39 -2.86 -2.27
C VAL A 116 -1.81 -1.96 -3.43
N VAL A 117 -1.15 -0.80 -3.54
CA VAL A 117 -1.43 0.21 -4.56
C VAL A 117 -0.24 0.30 -5.49
N ARG A 118 -0.46 0.05 -6.77
CA ARG A 118 0.61 0.07 -7.78
C ARG A 118 0.25 0.97 -8.94
N PRO A 119 1.22 1.71 -9.52
CA PRO A 119 0.95 2.45 -10.75
C PRO A 119 0.65 1.48 -11.90
N LYS A 120 -0.24 1.88 -12.81
CA LYS A 120 -0.57 1.06 -13.98
C LYS A 120 0.52 1.07 -15.03
N ASP A 121 1.34 2.12 -15.05
CA ASP A 121 2.45 2.26 -15.98
C ASP A 121 3.63 3.01 -15.34
N ASN A 122 4.69 3.23 -16.10
CA ASN A 122 5.93 3.85 -15.62
C ASN A 122 5.86 5.39 -15.52
N SER A 123 4.73 6.01 -15.89
CA SER A 123 4.57 7.46 -15.79
C SER A 123 4.36 7.97 -14.38
N LEU A 124 4.07 7.06 -13.44
CA LEU A 124 3.75 7.39 -12.05
C LEU A 124 4.68 6.62 -11.11
N LEU A 125 5.37 7.36 -10.25
CA LEU A 125 6.29 6.75 -9.27
C LEU A 125 5.50 6.26 -8.03
N PRO A 126 5.81 5.06 -7.51
CA PRO A 126 5.20 4.60 -6.25
C PRO A 126 5.37 5.59 -5.09
N ARG A 127 6.53 6.25 -5.00
CA ARG A 127 6.78 7.26 -3.97
C ARG A 127 5.81 8.45 -4.06
N TYR A 128 5.44 8.84 -5.28
CA TYR A 128 4.43 9.87 -5.47
C TYR A 128 3.06 9.42 -4.99
N ILE A 129 2.69 8.16 -5.27
CA ILE A 129 1.44 7.56 -4.76
C ILE A 129 1.41 7.64 -3.23
N MET A 130 2.50 7.29 -2.57
CA MET A 130 2.59 7.37 -1.10
C MET A 130 2.30 8.78 -0.61
N HIS A 131 2.92 9.79 -1.19
CA HIS A 131 2.71 11.18 -0.78
C HIS A 131 1.29 11.65 -1.08
N PHE A 132 0.69 11.22 -2.18
CA PHE A 132 -0.71 11.51 -2.46
C PHE A 132 -1.64 10.93 -1.39
N LEU A 133 -1.43 9.67 -1.02
CA LEU A 133 -2.24 8.99 0.01
C LEU A 133 -2.06 9.62 1.39
N LEU A 134 -0.89 10.24 1.66
CA LEU A 134 -0.62 10.95 2.90
C LEU A 134 -1.11 12.40 2.87
N SER A 135 -1.54 12.92 1.73
CA SER A 135 -1.96 14.31 1.59
C SER A 135 -3.21 14.61 2.43
N ASP A 136 -3.35 15.86 2.85
CA ASP A 136 -4.52 16.32 3.59
C ASP A 136 -5.81 16.10 2.79
N HIS A 137 -5.76 16.30 1.48
CA HIS A 137 -6.91 16.09 0.61
C HIS A 137 -7.42 14.65 0.69
N PHE A 138 -6.53 13.67 0.54
CA PHE A 138 -6.91 12.26 0.59
C PHE A 138 -7.33 11.85 2.00
N GLN A 139 -6.61 12.28 3.02
CA GLN A 139 -6.92 11.94 4.42
C GLN A 139 -8.26 12.51 4.87
N LYS A 140 -8.66 13.66 4.37
CA LYS A 140 -10.02 14.21 4.60
C LYS A 140 -11.10 13.31 3.99
N VAL A 141 -10.88 12.76 2.79
CA VAL A 141 -11.81 11.80 2.18
C VAL A 141 -11.93 10.54 3.05
N VAL A 142 -10.81 10.03 3.57
CA VAL A 142 -10.79 8.90 4.49
C VAL A 142 -11.60 9.20 5.75
N ASP A 143 -11.40 10.35 6.37
CA ASP A 143 -12.10 10.74 7.59
C ASP A 143 -13.60 10.86 7.38
N GLN A 144 -14.04 11.40 6.24
CA GLN A 144 -15.45 11.46 5.87
C GLN A 144 -16.06 10.06 5.73
N ARG A 145 -15.33 9.11 5.18
CA ARG A 145 -15.78 7.73 5.03
C ARG A 145 -15.91 7.01 6.38
N LYS A 146 -15.01 7.30 7.34
CA LYS A 146 -15.10 6.75 8.70
C LYS A 146 -16.39 7.16 9.40
N THR A 147 -16.80 8.41 9.24
CA THR A 147 -17.99 8.96 9.91
C THR A 147 -19.29 8.60 9.20
N GLY A 148 -19.24 8.22 7.93
CA GLY A 148 -20.40 7.88 7.12
C GLY A 148 -20.79 6.41 7.12
N SER A 149 -20.07 5.59 7.85
CA SER A 149 -20.32 4.14 7.88
C SER A 149 -21.31 3.71 8.94
#